data_e7a4860b21e91ef2efe21076e546b1e6
#
_entry.id   e7a4860b21e91ef2efe21076e546b1e6
#
_cell.length_a   1.000
_cell.length_b   1.000
_cell.length_c   1.000
_cell.angle_alpha   90.00
_cell.angle_beta   90.00
_cell.angle_gamma   90.00
#
_symmetry.space_group_name_H-M   'P 1'
#
loop_
_entity.id
_entity.type
_entity.pdbx_description
1 polymer ?
#
loop_
_entity_poly.entity_id
_entity_poly.type
_entity_poly.pdbx_seq_one_letter_code
_entity_poly.pdbx_strand_id
1 'polypeptide(L)'
;LLGQLALKEVNPEDVDIVLHSHLHPDHVGWNVDSSGDSPKPYFPNARYMGPKKDWEHFMQPEILPNAPHITQNVVPLNELGLMEFIEGEHQVTGELTTLDTPGHTPGHQVTLISSQGEKAAIIGDLIHNPVQIHEPDWCAGVDTNKDDSRASRKAFLERAERDDLIVAAGHFHPERHIGKVVRLEGRRYWQVL
;
A
#
# COMPACT_ATOMS: atom_id res chain seq x y z
N LEU A 1 11.46 -9.19 7.00
CA LEU A 1 11.73 -7.77 6.69
C LEU A 1 13.11 -7.36 7.19
N LEU A 2 13.38 -7.33 8.52
CA LEU A 2 14.64 -6.82 9.08
C LEU A 2 15.90 -7.45 8.46
N GLY A 3 15.92 -8.78 8.26
CA GLY A 3 17.03 -9.44 7.57
C GLY A 3 17.20 -9.00 6.11
N GLN A 4 16.13 -8.62 5.42
CA GLN A 4 16.20 -8.09 4.06
C GLN A 4 16.73 -6.64 4.04
N LEU A 5 16.35 -5.83 5.02
CA LEU A 5 16.89 -4.48 5.18
C LEU A 5 18.38 -4.53 5.49
N ALA A 6 18.80 -5.40 6.41
CA ALA A 6 20.21 -5.60 6.75
C ALA A 6 21.07 -6.01 5.54
N LEU A 7 20.55 -6.85 4.62
CA LEU A 7 21.22 -7.20 3.35
C LEU A 7 21.38 -6.00 2.41
N LYS A 8 20.66 -4.92 2.64
CA LYS A 8 20.74 -3.65 1.90
C LYS A 8 21.44 -2.56 2.70
N GLU A 9 22.04 -2.91 3.84
CA GLU A 9 22.73 -1.97 4.73
C GLU A 9 21.82 -0.87 5.27
N VAL A 10 20.52 -1.17 5.43
CA VAL A 10 19.51 -0.27 6.01
C VAL A 10 19.18 -0.73 7.43
N ASN A 11 19.41 0.13 8.41
CA ASN A 11 18.99 -0.12 9.79
C ASN A 11 17.57 0.42 10.03
N PRO A 12 16.81 -0.15 10.96
CA PRO A 12 15.47 0.38 11.30
C PRO A 12 15.49 1.85 11.75
N GLU A 13 16.56 2.28 12.39
CA GLU A 13 16.78 3.65 12.87
C GLU A 13 17.00 4.67 11.74
N ASP A 14 17.36 4.18 10.52
CA ASP A 14 17.61 5.02 9.34
C ASP A 14 16.32 5.30 8.54
N VAL A 15 15.19 4.71 8.96
CA VAL A 15 13.90 4.88 8.27
C VAL A 15 13.17 6.11 8.81
N ASP A 16 12.94 7.11 7.97
CA ASP A 16 12.25 8.34 8.32
C ASP A 16 10.73 8.27 8.19
N ILE A 17 10.23 7.45 7.24
CA ILE A 17 8.81 7.34 6.92
C ILE A 17 8.44 5.87 6.64
N VAL A 18 7.39 5.41 7.31
CA VAL A 18 6.66 4.18 6.93
C VAL A 18 5.31 4.61 6.36
N LEU A 19 5.10 4.37 5.07
CA LEU A 19 3.89 4.74 4.35
C LEU A 19 3.06 3.49 4.03
N HIS A 20 1.83 3.44 4.52
CA HIS A 20 0.91 2.34 4.29
C HIS A 20 0.00 2.62 3.10
N SER A 21 -0.15 1.65 2.21
CA SER A 21 -1.17 1.68 1.16
C SER A 21 -2.58 1.54 1.75
N HIS A 22 -2.71 0.75 2.81
CA HIS A 22 -3.93 0.49 3.56
C HIS A 22 -3.60 -0.23 4.88
N LEU A 23 -4.60 -0.49 5.74
CA LEU A 23 -4.35 -0.98 7.10
C LEU A 23 -4.72 -2.47 7.30
N HIS A 24 -4.59 -3.35 6.31
CA HIS A 24 -4.74 -4.80 6.49
C HIS A 24 -3.55 -5.43 7.25
N PRO A 25 -3.73 -6.65 7.82
CA PRO A 25 -2.75 -7.29 8.72
C PRO A 25 -1.37 -7.46 8.11
N ASP A 26 -1.29 -7.85 6.85
CA ASP A 26 -0.05 -8.09 6.11
C ASP A 26 0.70 -6.80 5.70
N HIS A 27 0.03 -5.64 5.84
CA HIS A 27 0.62 -4.32 5.60
C HIS A 27 1.07 -3.61 6.88
N VAL A 28 0.43 -3.88 8.03
CA VAL A 28 0.77 -3.23 9.30
C VAL A 28 1.52 -4.13 10.28
N GLY A 29 1.74 -5.41 9.94
CA GLY A 29 2.32 -6.41 10.85
C GLY A 29 3.76 -6.11 11.29
N TRP A 30 4.48 -5.24 10.59
CA TRP A 30 5.83 -4.79 10.95
C TRP A 30 5.85 -3.37 11.56
N ASN A 31 4.74 -2.90 12.06
CA ASN A 31 4.68 -1.60 12.73
C ASN A 31 5.23 -1.68 14.16
N VAL A 32 4.89 -2.76 14.88
CA VAL A 32 5.13 -2.86 16.32
C VAL A 32 5.78 -4.20 16.66
N ASP A 33 6.87 -4.15 17.40
CA ASP A 33 7.46 -5.30 18.08
C ASP A 33 6.78 -5.47 19.44
N SER A 34 6.03 -6.57 19.59
CA SER A 34 5.33 -6.96 20.82
C SER A 34 6.04 -8.12 21.55
N SER A 35 7.32 -8.41 21.23
CA SER A 35 8.08 -9.50 21.85
C SER A 35 8.55 -9.18 23.28
N GLY A 36 8.56 -7.91 23.67
CA GLY A 36 8.97 -7.44 25.00
C GLY A 36 7.80 -7.12 25.93
N ASP A 37 8.11 -6.51 27.09
CA ASP A 37 7.11 -6.14 28.12
C ASP A 37 6.15 -5.04 27.68
N SER A 38 6.53 -4.25 26.67
CA SER A 38 5.70 -3.19 26.09
C SER A 38 5.91 -3.12 24.57
N PRO A 39 4.84 -2.79 23.80
CA PRO A 39 4.95 -2.60 22.36
C PRO A 39 5.96 -1.48 22.00
N LYS A 40 6.80 -1.73 21.00
CA LYS A 40 7.77 -0.74 20.50
C LYS A 40 7.67 -0.64 18.98
N PRO A 41 7.81 0.56 18.39
CA PRO A 41 7.86 0.68 16.94
C PRO A 41 9.10 -0.06 16.39
N TYR A 42 8.93 -0.81 15.29
CA TYR A 42 10.07 -1.42 14.59
C TYR A 42 10.99 -0.38 13.96
N PHE A 43 10.47 0.77 13.58
CA PHE A 43 11.21 1.91 13.01
C PHE A 43 11.09 3.10 13.96
N PRO A 44 11.97 3.19 14.97
CA PRO A 44 11.78 4.09 16.12
C PRO A 44 11.83 5.58 15.77
N ASN A 45 12.48 5.94 14.66
CA ASN A 45 12.64 7.32 14.22
C ASN A 45 11.65 7.70 13.11
N ALA A 46 10.84 6.74 12.63
CA ALA A 46 9.93 6.96 11.52
C ALA A 46 8.62 7.64 11.96
N ARG A 47 8.07 8.48 11.08
CA ARG A 47 6.65 8.81 11.05
C ARG A 47 5.90 7.71 10.32
N TYR A 48 4.81 7.23 10.88
CA TYR A 48 3.96 6.23 10.26
C TYR A 48 2.77 6.92 9.62
N MET A 49 2.67 6.86 8.30
CA MET A 49 1.60 7.51 7.55
C MET A 49 0.63 6.45 7.01
N GLY A 50 -0.66 6.67 7.19
CA GLY A 50 -1.69 5.75 6.72
C GLY A 50 -2.99 6.45 6.35
N PRO A 51 -3.86 5.78 5.56
CA PRO A 51 -5.11 6.38 5.11
C PRO A 51 -6.11 6.56 6.25
N LYS A 52 -6.60 7.78 6.42
CA LYS A 52 -7.56 8.15 7.46
C LYS A 52 -8.88 7.38 7.34
N LYS A 53 -9.37 7.17 6.11
CA LYS A 53 -10.62 6.42 5.88
C LYS A 53 -10.53 4.97 6.36
N ASP A 54 -9.35 4.34 6.28
CA ASP A 54 -9.15 2.99 6.84
C ASP A 54 -9.14 3.03 8.36
N TRP A 55 -8.47 4.01 8.97
CA TRP A 55 -8.51 4.18 10.41
C TRP A 55 -9.95 4.37 10.91
N GLU A 56 -10.71 5.27 10.31
CA GLU A 56 -12.11 5.53 10.65
C GLU A 56 -12.98 4.28 10.44
N HIS A 57 -12.74 3.51 9.39
CA HIS A 57 -13.45 2.27 9.12
C HIS A 57 -13.16 1.20 10.17
N PHE A 58 -11.88 0.89 10.42
CA PHE A 58 -11.50 -0.18 11.34
C PHE A 58 -11.77 0.17 12.80
N MET A 59 -11.83 1.45 13.17
CA MET A 59 -12.18 1.89 14.52
C MET A 59 -13.69 1.89 14.82
N GLN A 60 -14.54 1.53 13.86
CA GLN A 60 -15.97 1.37 14.11
C GLN A 60 -16.23 0.26 15.15
N PRO A 61 -17.14 0.47 16.11
CA PRO A 61 -17.40 -0.48 17.20
C PRO A 61 -17.76 -1.91 16.74
N GLU A 62 -18.42 -2.02 15.59
CA GLU A 62 -18.82 -3.28 14.96
C GLU A 62 -17.68 -3.97 14.20
N ILE A 63 -16.64 -3.24 13.78
CA ILE A 63 -15.53 -3.77 12.98
C ILE A 63 -14.31 -4.09 13.86
N LEU A 64 -13.95 -3.18 14.76
CA LEU A 64 -12.75 -3.26 15.58
C LEU A 64 -12.57 -4.60 16.32
N PRO A 65 -13.62 -5.24 16.88
CA PRO A 65 -13.48 -6.55 17.55
C PRO A 65 -12.96 -7.67 16.63
N ASN A 66 -13.14 -7.52 15.30
CA ASN A 66 -12.69 -8.45 14.27
C ASN A 66 -11.40 -7.99 13.57
N ALA A 67 -10.80 -6.90 14.02
CA ALA A 67 -9.58 -6.31 13.45
C ALA A 67 -8.44 -6.22 14.47
N PRO A 68 -7.98 -7.37 15.07
CA PRO A 68 -6.95 -7.35 16.11
C PRO A 68 -5.62 -6.74 15.64
N HIS A 69 -5.32 -6.78 14.36
CA HIS A 69 -4.14 -6.13 13.78
C HIS A 69 -4.13 -4.62 13.98
N ILE A 70 -5.29 -3.98 14.06
CA ILE A 70 -5.40 -2.54 14.34
C ILE A 70 -5.03 -2.25 15.79
N THR A 71 -5.63 -3.00 16.75
CA THR A 71 -5.35 -2.82 18.18
C THR A 71 -3.92 -3.20 18.53
N GLN A 72 -3.30 -4.11 17.80
CA GLN A 72 -1.94 -4.58 18.06
C GLN A 72 -0.86 -3.76 17.37
N ASN A 73 -1.12 -3.24 16.15
CA ASN A 73 -0.06 -2.66 15.32
C ASN A 73 -0.30 -1.20 14.90
N VAL A 74 -1.50 -0.64 15.09
CA VAL A 74 -1.79 0.74 14.70
C VAL A 74 -2.13 1.60 15.91
N VAL A 75 -2.99 1.13 16.80
CA VAL A 75 -3.39 1.85 18.03
C VAL A 75 -2.17 2.23 18.88
N PRO A 76 -1.19 1.33 19.16
CA PRO A 76 -0.03 1.70 19.97
C PRO A 76 0.80 2.83 19.36
N LEU A 77 0.96 2.84 18.04
CA LEU A 77 1.67 3.93 17.35
C LEU A 77 0.90 5.24 17.40
N ASN A 78 -0.42 5.19 17.31
CA ASN A 78 -1.26 6.37 17.45
C ASN A 78 -1.21 6.97 18.88
N GLU A 79 -1.21 6.10 19.88
CA GLU A 79 -1.07 6.51 21.29
C GLU A 79 0.30 7.13 21.59
N LEU A 80 1.35 6.70 20.89
CA LEU A 80 2.70 7.26 20.96
C LEU A 80 2.84 8.56 20.13
N GLY A 81 1.79 8.96 19.38
CA GLY A 81 1.83 10.15 18.51
C GLY A 81 2.69 9.99 17.27
N LEU A 82 2.96 8.74 16.86
CA LEU A 82 3.78 8.41 15.68
C LEU A 82 2.94 8.22 14.40
N MET A 83 1.60 8.03 14.52
CA MET A 83 0.71 7.90 13.38
C MET A 83 0.26 9.26 12.86
N GLU A 84 0.35 9.42 11.55
CA GLU A 84 -0.20 10.52 10.77
C GLU A 84 -1.23 9.96 9.79
N PHE A 85 -2.49 10.38 9.92
CA PHE A 85 -3.56 9.95 9.02
C PHE A 85 -3.75 10.94 7.89
N ILE A 86 -3.55 10.47 6.66
CA ILE A 86 -3.61 11.28 5.44
C ILE A 86 -4.88 10.99 4.64
N GLU A 87 -5.31 11.96 3.85
CA GLU A 87 -6.50 11.86 2.97
C GLU A 87 -6.16 12.32 1.57
N GLY A 88 -6.79 11.67 0.59
CA GLY A 88 -6.74 12.07 -0.79
C GLY A 88 -5.37 11.97 -1.42
N GLU A 89 -5.17 12.76 -2.46
CA GLU A 89 -3.86 12.95 -3.07
C GLU A 89 -2.98 13.78 -2.13
N HIS A 90 -1.99 13.14 -1.50
CA HIS A 90 -1.13 13.74 -0.49
C HIS A 90 0.33 13.67 -0.90
N GLN A 91 1.02 14.81 -0.85
CA GLN A 91 2.45 14.85 -1.13
C GLN A 91 3.25 14.48 0.12
N VAL A 92 3.85 13.29 0.11
CA VAL A 92 4.63 12.74 1.22
C VAL A 92 6.03 13.35 1.26
N THR A 93 6.67 13.45 0.10
CA THR A 93 7.98 14.09 -0.10
C THR A 93 7.97 14.84 -1.44
N GLY A 94 9.10 15.44 -1.83
CA GLY A 94 9.23 16.06 -3.16
C GLY A 94 9.05 15.09 -4.33
N GLU A 95 9.17 13.78 -4.08
CA GLU A 95 9.15 12.72 -5.10
C GLU A 95 7.99 11.72 -4.91
N LEU A 96 7.40 11.65 -3.72
CA LEU A 96 6.37 10.69 -3.37
C LEU A 96 5.03 11.36 -3.15
N THR A 97 4.00 10.87 -3.84
CA THR A 97 2.61 11.34 -3.69
C THR A 97 1.68 10.15 -3.59
N THR A 98 0.67 10.21 -2.72
CA THR A 98 -0.38 9.18 -2.69
C THR A 98 -1.48 9.49 -3.70
N LEU A 99 -2.18 8.45 -4.14
CA LEU A 99 -3.34 8.52 -5.01
C LEU A 99 -4.44 7.64 -4.42
N ASP A 100 -5.59 8.20 -4.12
CA ASP A 100 -6.75 7.42 -3.64
C ASP A 100 -7.17 6.39 -4.68
N THR A 101 -7.28 5.13 -4.23
CA THR A 101 -7.74 4.00 -5.04
C THR A 101 -8.65 3.11 -4.19
N PRO A 102 -9.79 3.65 -3.70
CA PRO A 102 -10.68 2.94 -2.78
C PRO A 102 -11.26 1.67 -3.41
N GLY A 103 -11.67 0.74 -2.55
CA GLY A 103 -12.39 -0.47 -2.97
C GLY A 103 -11.87 -1.73 -2.30
N HIS A 104 -10.56 -1.98 -2.31
CA HIS A 104 -9.96 -3.05 -1.51
C HIS A 104 -10.19 -2.77 -0.03
N THR A 105 -9.83 -1.60 0.43
CA THR A 105 -10.34 -0.96 1.65
C THR A 105 -10.91 0.42 1.31
N PRO A 106 -11.70 1.06 2.20
CA PRO A 106 -12.25 2.38 1.96
C PRO A 106 -11.20 3.47 1.74
N GLY A 107 -10.02 3.31 2.35
CA GLY A 107 -8.92 4.27 2.28
C GLY A 107 -7.73 3.81 1.45
N HIS A 108 -7.83 2.66 0.74
CA HIS A 108 -6.72 2.16 -0.05
C HIS A 108 -6.13 3.25 -0.97
N GLN A 109 -4.80 3.31 -1.02
CA GLN A 109 -4.05 4.28 -1.82
C GLN A 109 -2.84 3.65 -2.51
N VAL A 110 -2.50 4.17 -3.67
CA VAL A 110 -1.27 3.87 -4.42
C VAL A 110 -0.24 4.95 -4.11
N THR A 111 1.03 4.57 -3.99
CA THR A 111 2.13 5.54 -3.90
C THR A 111 2.72 5.75 -5.30
N LEU A 112 2.67 6.98 -5.79
CA LEU A 112 3.32 7.40 -7.01
C LEU A 112 4.71 7.95 -6.69
N ILE A 113 5.68 7.60 -7.52
CA ILE A 113 7.07 8.06 -7.42
C ILE A 113 7.40 8.83 -8.69
N SER A 114 7.98 10.03 -8.53
CA SER A 114 8.46 10.84 -9.66
C SER A 114 9.81 11.43 -9.30
N SER A 115 10.87 10.95 -9.94
CA SER A 115 12.24 11.39 -9.67
C SER A 115 13.05 11.41 -10.96
N GLN A 116 13.79 12.49 -11.21
CA GLN A 116 14.71 12.64 -12.34
C GLN A 116 14.10 12.33 -13.73
N GLY A 117 12.80 12.55 -13.89
CA GLY A 117 12.07 12.23 -15.13
C GLY A 117 11.54 10.82 -15.23
N GLU A 118 11.91 9.92 -14.31
CA GLU A 118 11.39 8.56 -14.19
C GLU A 118 10.13 8.55 -13.33
N LYS A 119 9.21 7.64 -13.64
CA LYS A 119 7.93 7.49 -12.93
C LYS A 119 7.66 6.04 -12.55
N ALA A 120 7.23 5.84 -11.32
CA ALA A 120 6.86 4.51 -10.83
C ALA A 120 5.63 4.57 -9.92
N ALA A 121 5.07 3.41 -9.58
CA ALA A 121 3.99 3.28 -8.63
C ALA A 121 4.16 2.01 -7.77
N ILE A 122 3.90 2.13 -6.47
CA ILE A 122 3.72 0.99 -5.56
C ILE A 122 2.22 0.88 -5.31
N ILE A 123 1.62 -0.23 -5.76
CA ILE A 123 0.16 -0.28 -5.93
C ILE A 123 -0.60 -0.96 -4.78
N GLY A 124 0.10 -1.38 -3.71
CA GLY A 124 -0.56 -2.12 -2.62
C GLY A 124 -1.40 -3.27 -3.19
N ASP A 125 -2.65 -3.33 -2.77
CA ASP A 125 -3.62 -4.38 -3.09
C ASP A 125 -4.65 -3.99 -4.16
N LEU A 126 -4.34 -2.97 -4.95
CA LEU A 126 -5.18 -2.58 -6.08
C LEU A 126 -5.32 -3.72 -7.11
N ILE A 127 -4.26 -4.53 -7.25
CA ILE A 127 -4.17 -5.68 -8.14
C ILE A 127 -3.47 -6.82 -7.39
N HIS A 128 -4.18 -7.93 -7.14
CA HIS A 128 -3.63 -9.10 -6.45
C HIS A 128 -3.03 -10.15 -7.40
N ASN A 129 -3.47 -10.15 -8.64
CA ASN A 129 -3.04 -11.15 -9.62
C ASN A 129 -2.90 -10.50 -11.00
N PRO A 130 -1.85 -10.85 -11.79
CA PRO A 130 -1.68 -10.32 -13.14
C PRO A 130 -2.90 -10.47 -14.07
N VAL A 131 -3.74 -11.47 -13.84
CA VAL A 131 -4.99 -11.65 -14.60
C VAL A 131 -5.92 -10.44 -14.52
N GLN A 132 -5.91 -9.69 -13.39
CA GLN A 132 -6.74 -8.50 -13.22
C GLN A 132 -6.29 -7.29 -14.07
N ILE A 133 -5.10 -7.35 -14.65
CA ILE A 133 -4.64 -6.38 -15.65
C ILE A 133 -5.37 -6.63 -16.97
N HIS A 134 -5.57 -7.90 -17.29
CA HIS A 134 -6.25 -8.39 -18.49
C HIS A 134 -7.77 -8.36 -18.34
N GLU A 135 -8.26 -8.77 -17.17
CA GLU A 135 -9.66 -8.83 -16.78
C GLU A 135 -9.92 -7.89 -15.57
N PRO A 136 -9.93 -6.57 -15.79
CA PRO A 136 -9.97 -5.59 -14.68
C PRO A 136 -11.28 -5.60 -13.88
N ASP A 137 -12.31 -6.27 -14.39
CA ASP A 137 -13.58 -6.47 -13.71
C ASP A 137 -13.55 -7.58 -12.63
N TRP A 138 -12.52 -8.41 -12.62
CA TRP A 138 -12.37 -9.46 -11.62
C TRP A 138 -11.88 -8.84 -10.30
N CYS A 139 -12.60 -9.15 -9.21
CA CYS A 139 -12.30 -8.65 -7.88
C CYS A 139 -11.81 -9.77 -6.96
N ALA A 140 -10.93 -9.42 -6.04
CA ALA A 140 -10.55 -10.30 -4.94
C ALA A 140 -11.75 -10.52 -4.00
N GLY A 141 -11.80 -11.68 -3.35
CA GLY A 141 -12.85 -11.98 -2.36
C GLY A 141 -12.84 -11.05 -1.16
N VAL A 142 -11.66 -10.48 -0.88
CA VAL A 142 -11.39 -9.58 0.24
C VAL A 142 -11.63 -8.10 -0.07
N ASP A 143 -11.98 -7.74 -1.32
CA ASP A 143 -12.33 -6.35 -1.65
C ASP A 143 -13.61 -5.94 -0.93
N THR A 144 -13.53 -4.88 -0.10
CA THR A 144 -14.62 -4.36 0.72
C THR A 144 -15.76 -3.80 -0.16
N ASN A 145 -15.41 -3.05 -1.20
CA ASN A 145 -16.34 -2.55 -2.21
C ASN A 145 -15.83 -2.91 -3.61
N LYS A 146 -16.47 -3.88 -4.24
CA LYS A 146 -16.05 -4.39 -5.55
C LYS A 146 -16.25 -3.41 -6.70
N ASP A 147 -17.23 -2.52 -6.61
CA ASP A 147 -17.50 -1.53 -7.66
C ASP A 147 -16.43 -0.43 -7.62
N ASP A 148 -16.09 0.08 -6.45
CA ASP A 148 -14.99 1.02 -6.25
C ASP A 148 -13.64 0.38 -6.64
N SER A 149 -13.40 -0.91 -6.26
CA SER A 149 -12.18 -1.64 -6.63
C SER A 149 -12.01 -1.74 -8.15
N ARG A 150 -13.09 -2.03 -8.90
CA ARG A 150 -13.06 -2.05 -10.37
C ARG A 150 -12.78 -0.67 -10.94
N ALA A 151 -13.45 0.36 -10.43
CA ALA A 151 -13.29 1.73 -10.90
C ALA A 151 -11.85 2.22 -10.67
N SER A 152 -11.32 2.05 -9.47
CA SER A 152 -9.95 2.41 -9.10
C SER A 152 -8.92 1.67 -9.95
N ARG A 153 -9.10 0.36 -10.14
CA ARG A 153 -8.20 -0.47 -10.95
C ARG A 153 -8.19 -0.02 -12.41
N LYS A 154 -9.35 0.20 -13.02
CA LYS A 154 -9.44 0.66 -14.41
C LYS A 154 -8.77 2.01 -14.59
N ALA A 155 -9.05 2.97 -13.72
CA ALA A 155 -8.45 4.30 -13.76
C ALA A 155 -6.92 4.25 -13.61
N PHE A 156 -6.42 3.41 -12.67
CA PHE A 156 -4.99 3.22 -12.49
C PHE A 156 -4.33 2.59 -13.72
N LEU A 157 -4.92 1.54 -14.29
CA LEU A 157 -4.37 0.87 -15.48
C LEU A 157 -4.27 1.82 -16.68
N GLU A 158 -5.25 2.72 -16.87
CA GLU A 158 -5.18 3.76 -17.90
C GLU A 158 -4.05 4.75 -17.63
N ARG A 159 -3.86 5.14 -16.37
CA ARG A 159 -2.74 6.01 -15.97
C ARG A 159 -1.40 5.33 -16.16
N ALA A 160 -1.27 4.06 -15.75
CA ALA A 160 -0.03 3.30 -15.87
C ALA A 160 0.45 3.17 -17.32
N GLU A 161 -0.48 2.93 -18.28
CA GLU A 161 -0.18 2.94 -19.71
C GLU A 161 0.22 4.33 -20.21
N ARG A 162 -0.62 5.34 -19.92
CA ARG A 162 -0.42 6.71 -20.44
C ARG A 162 0.90 7.30 -19.97
N ASP A 163 1.25 7.09 -18.71
CA ASP A 163 2.40 7.71 -18.06
C ASP A 163 3.65 6.79 -18.08
N ASP A 164 3.57 5.62 -18.73
CA ASP A 164 4.61 4.57 -18.84
C ASP A 164 5.21 4.18 -17.49
N LEU A 165 4.35 3.96 -16.49
CA LEU A 165 4.78 3.71 -15.11
C LEU A 165 5.51 2.37 -14.96
N ILE A 166 6.62 2.36 -14.24
CA ILE A 166 7.14 1.16 -13.60
C ILE A 166 6.25 0.86 -12.39
N VAL A 167 5.72 -0.36 -12.30
CA VAL A 167 4.77 -0.74 -11.26
C VAL A 167 5.34 -1.83 -10.38
N ALA A 168 5.28 -1.63 -9.05
CA ALA A 168 5.56 -2.64 -8.05
C ALA A 168 4.24 -3.14 -7.43
N ALA A 169 3.98 -4.45 -7.52
CA ALA A 169 2.76 -5.10 -7.08
C ALA A 169 3.04 -6.13 -5.98
N GLY A 170 2.53 -5.89 -4.76
CA GLY A 170 2.88 -6.65 -3.55
C GLY A 170 2.53 -8.14 -3.60
N HIS A 171 1.39 -8.50 -4.21
CA HIS A 171 0.88 -9.88 -4.27
C HIS A 171 1.30 -10.68 -5.49
N PHE A 172 2.12 -10.09 -6.37
CA PHE A 172 2.67 -10.85 -7.51
C PHE A 172 3.84 -11.72 -7.05
N HIS A 173 4.16 -12.75 -7.85
CA HIS A 173 5.31 -13.60 -7.57
C HIS A 173 6.59 -12.76 -7.41
N PRO A 174 7.47 -13.03 -6.41
CA PRO A 174 8.64 -12.20 -6.10
C PRO A 174 9.58 -11.92 -7.30
N GLU A 175 9.66 -12.84 -8.27
CA GLU A 175 10.46 -12.64 -9.49
C GLU A 175 9.71 -11.89 -10.61
N ARG A 176 8.45 -11.51 -10.37
CA ARG A 176 7.57 -10.93 -11.41
C ARG A 176 6.76 -9.74 -10.88
N HIS A 177 7.11 -9.23 -9.71
CA HIS A 177 6.34 -8.19 -9.03
C HIS A 177 6.65 -6.77 -9.48
N ILE A 178 7.73 -6.59 -10.27
CA ILE A 178 8.07 -5.31 -10.88
C ILE A 178 7.92 -5.43 -12.40
N GLY A 179 7.20 -4.50 -13.00
CA GLY A 179 6.90 -4.55 -14.43
C GLY A 179 6.17 -3.31 -14.94
N LYS A 180 5.64 -3.42 -16.14
CA LYS A 180 4.82 -2.40 -16.78
C LYS A 180 3.51 -2.98 -17.30
N VAL A 181 2.49 -2.12 -17.36
CA VAL A 181 1.25 -2.41 -18.07
C VAL A 181 1.44 -2.03 -19.53
N VAL A 182 1.40 -3.01 -20.42
CA VAL A 182 1.57 -2.80 -21.85
C VAL A 182 0.33 -3.21 -22.62
N ARG A 183 0.11 -2.63 -23.81
CA ARG A 183 -1.01 -2.96 -24.68
C ARG A 183 -0.51 -3.69 -25.94
N LEU A 184 -1.09 -4.87 -26.17
CA LEU A 184 -0.87 -5.65 -27.39
C LEU A 184 -2.23 -6.06 -27.97
N GLU A 185 -2.46 -5.82 -29.24
CA GLU A 185 -3.72 -6.18 -29.96
C GLU A 185 -4.99 -5.71 -29.22
N GLY A 186 -4.94 -4.51 -28.63
CA GLY A 186 -6.06 -3.91 -27.91
C GLY A 186 -6.26 -4.38 -26.47
N ARG A 187 -5.49 -5.36 -25.98
CA ARG A 187 -5.56 -5.90 -24.62
C ARG A 187 -4.37 -5.49 -23.77
N ARG A 188 -4.57 -5.39 -22.44
CA ARG A 188 -3.51 -5.09 -21.48
C ARG A 188 -2.83 -6.36 -21.02
N TYR A 189 -1.52 -6.29 -20.83
CA TYR A 189 -0.68 -7.38 -20.31
C TYR A 189 0.32 -6.84 -19.29
N TRP A 190 0.78 -7.74 -18.42
CA TRP A 190 1.88 -7.49 -17.52
C TRP A 190 3.20 -7.86 -18.18
N GLN A 191 4.08 -6.88 -18.34
CA GLN A 191 5.44 -7.06 -18.82
C GLN A 191 6.39 -6.94 -17.63
N VAL A 192 7.02 -8.06 -17.27
CA VAL A 192 8.04 -8.10 -16.20
C VAL A 192 9.30 -7.37 -16.66
N LEU A 193 9.95 -6.62 -15.75
CA LEU A 193 11.24 -5.96 -15.95
C LEU A 193 12.39 -6.78 -15.43
#